data_8f955d3c14c507ac8586f99ddc30a27d
#
_entry.id   8f955d3c14c507ac8586f99ddc30a27d
#
_cell.length_a   1.000
_cell.length_b   1.000
_cell.length_c   1.000
_cell.angle_alpha   90.00
_cell.angle_beta   90.00
_cell.angle_gamma   90.00
#
_symmetry.space_group_name_H-M   'P 1'
#
loop_
_entity.id
_entity.type
_entity.pdbx_description
1 polymer ?
#
loop_
_entity_poly.entity_id
_entity_poly.type
_entity_poly.pdbx_seq_one_letter_code
_entity_poly.pdbx_strand_id
1 'polypeptide(L)'
;MSIRPILASLALVLSLGLSAQQPDLNALDAYDADAVVKFDQPGLAVGIVKDGQLVWSKGYGKLDLAKADPVTPNSIFFIASISKAFTACAIGLLVDDGKLAWNDPVVKHMPWFRTPDPYVTEHMMVKDLLCHRSGWITFDGDLLWYGTDHDQRSILERHANEPFTHAFRDEFGYSNLMYIAAAQLIEAVSGKTWDAFVTERILQPLGMTRTTVETADLANFTDVALPHVRKGHDPAAPQKSMTFQALKGADGATGINS
;
A
#
# COMPACT_ATOMS: atom_id res chain seq x y z
N MET A 1 -57.05 -45.10 -29.99
CA MET A 1 -56.06 -44.00 -30.07
C MET A 1 -56.36 -43.01 -28.96
N SER A 2 -55.54 -43.00 -27.90
CA SER A 2 -55.75 -42.17 -26.72
C SER A 2 -54.75 -40.97 -26.78
N ILE A 3 -55.30 -39.77 -26.87
CA ILE A 3 -54.55 -38.52 -26.89
C ILE A 3 -54.37 -38.07 -25.42
N ARG A 4 -53.14 -38.12 -24.91
CA ARG A 4 -52.78 -37.57 -23.59
C ARG A 4 -52.51 -36.07 -23.74
N PRO A 5 -53.13 -35.19 -22.94
CA PRO A 5 -52.74 -33.78 -22.91
C PRO A 5 -51.42 -33.58 -22.14
N ILE A 6 -50.48 -32.93 -22.80
CA ILE A 6 -49.23 -32.47 -22.18
C ILE A 6 -49.56 -31.20 -21.39
N LEU A 7 -49.52 -31.28 -20.06
CA LEU A 7 -49.57 -30.13 -19.15
C LEU A 7 -48.19 -29.44 -19.18
N ALA A 8 -48.12 -28.30 -19.86
CA ALA A 8 -46.98 -27.41 -19.78
C ALA A 8 -47.03 -26.63 -18.45
N SER A 9 -46.21 -27.00 -17.50
CA SER A 9 -46.02 -26.23 -16.23
C SER A 9 -45.22 -24.98 -16.54
N LEU A 10 -45.89 -23.83 -16.56
CA LEU A 10 -45.25 -22.51 -16.63
C LEU A 10 -44.64 -22.19 -15.28
N ALA A 11 -43.35 -22.41 -15.10
CA ALA A 11 -42.61 -21.98 -13.91
C ALA A 11 -42.43 -20.45 -13.96
N LEU A 12 -43.26 -19.73 -13.20
CA LEU A 12 -43.12 -18.29 -12.97
C LEU A 12 -41.92 -18.08 -12.06
N VAL A 13 -40.75 -17.79 -12.63
CA VAL A 13 -39.59 -17.34 -11.87
C VAL A 13 -39.87 -15.92 -11.41
N LEU A 14 -40.36 -15.75 -10.18
CA LEU A 14 -40.35 -14.49 -9.49
C LEU A 14 -38.86 -14.14 -9.20
N SER A 15 -38.26 -13.31 -10.04
CA SER A 15 -37.03 -12.62 -9.71
C SER A 15 -37.38 -11.64 -8.59
N LEU A 16 -37.22 -12.07 -7.33
CA LEU A 16 -37.11 -11.14 -6.21
C LEU A 16 -35.87 -10.34 -6.49
N GLY A 17 -36.05 -9.14 -7.02
CA GLY A 17 -34.99 -8.12 -7.08
C GLY A 17 -34.54 -7.84 -5.66
N LEU A 18 -33.50 -8.50 -5.21
CA LEU A 18 -32.76 -8.09 -4.04
C LEU A 18 -32.15 -6.71 -4.35
N SER A 19 -32.94 -5.66 -4.17
CA SER A 19 -32.39 -4.31 -4.13
C SER A 19 -31.40 -4.30 -2.96
N ALA A 20 -30.11 -4.22 -3.26
CA ALA A 20 -29.11 -4.01 -2.25
C ALA A 20 -29.54 -2.76 -1.45
N GLN A 21 -29.73 -2.92 -0.14
CA GLN A 21 -30.11 -1.83 0.72
C GLN A 21 -29.11 -0.71 0.57
N GLN A 22 -29.55 0.50 0.24
CA GLN A 22 -28.67 1.65 0.19
C GLN A 22 -28.10 1.89 1.60
N PRO A 23 -26.77 2.11 1.72
CA PRO A 23 -26.17 2.37 3.03
C PRO A 23 -26.78 3.62 3.66
N ASP A 24 -27.10 3.55 4.95
CA ASP A 24 -27.48 4.72 5.73
C ASP A 24 -26.24 5.57 6.03
N LEU A 25 -26.02 6.59 5.21
CA LEU A 25 -24.85 7.47 5.34
C LEU A 25 -24.88 8.29 6.65
N ASN A 26 -26.05 8.54 7.24
CA ASN A 26 -26.14 9.22 8.53
C ASN A 26 -25.71 8.27 9.67
N ALA A 27 -26.12 7.02 9.62
CA ALA A 27 -25.66 6.01 10.59
C ALA A 27 -24.14 5.79 10.49
N LEU A 28 -23.57 5.78 9.26
CA LEU A 28 -22.13 5.69 9.04
C LEU A 28 -21.41 6.93 9.59
N ASP A 29 -21.91 8.12 9.32
CA ASP A 29 -21.35 9.38 9.83
C ASP A 29 -21.27 9.39 11.37
N ALA A 30 -22.33 8.96 12.03
CA ALA A 30 -22.36 8.84 13.49
C ALA A 30 -21.38 7.77 14.00
N TYR A 31 -21.27 6.65 13.29
CA TYR A 31 -20.34 5.57 13.62
C TYR A 31 -18.87 6.01 13.52
N ASP A 32 -18.50 6.69 12.43
CA ASP A 32 -17.12 7.15 12.20
C ASP A 32 -16.73 8.25 13.21
N ALA A 33 -17.65 9.18 13.52
CA ALA A 33 -17.41 10.17 14.55
C ALA A 33 -17.20 9.55 15.93
N ASP A 34 -18.00 8.54 16.30
CA ASP A 34 -17.86 7.79 17.54
C ASP A 34 -16.56 6.94 17.57
N ALA A 35 -16.17 6.35 16.43
CA ALA A 35 -14.94 5.58 16.31
C ALA A 35 -13.70 6.42 16.61
N VAL A 36 -13.61 7.64 16.08
CA VAL A 36 -12.50 8.57 16.39
C VAL A 36 -12.37 8.79 17.89
N VAL A 37 -13.48 8.99 18.60
CA VAL A 37 -13.48 9.17 20.06
C VAL A 37 -13.14 7.89 20.80
N LYS A 38 -13.79 6.77 20.46
CA LYS A 38 -13.60 5.48 21.17
C LYS A 38 -12.20 4.88 21.00
N PHE A 39 -11.61 5.04 19.81
CA PHE A 39 -10.26 4.56 19.53
C PHE A 39 -9.19 5.62 19.79
N ASP A 40 -9.58 6.78 20.30
CA ASP A 40 -8.70 7.91 20.60
C ASP A 40 -7.76 8.24 19.43
N GLN A 41 -8.36 8.31 18.22
CA GLN A 41 -7.63 8.66 17.00
C GLN A 41 -7.52 10.17 16.85
N PRO A 42 -6.34 10.71 16.50
CA PRO A 42 -6.20 12.14 16.22
C PRO A 42 -7.12 12.61 15.11
N GLY A 43 -7.19 11.85 14.02
CA GLY A 43 -8.03 12.16 12.88
C GLY A 43 -8.25 10.95 11.97
N LEU A 44 -9.32 11.04 11.18
CA LEU A 44 -9.77 10.02 10.23
C LEU A 44 -10.35 10.71 8.99
N ALA A 45 -10.03 10.24 7.80
CA ALA A 45 -10.74 10.57 6.57
C ALA A 45 -11.35 9.30 5.98
N VAL A 46 -12.61 9.37 5.57
CA VAL A 46 -13.33 8.25 4.97
C VAL A 46 -13.89 8.66 3.62
N GLY A 47 -13.77 7.79 2.63
CA GLY A 47 -14.36 7.94 1.32
C GLY A 47 -15.05 6.64 0.89
N ILE A 48 -16.22 6.75 0.27
CA ILE A 48 -16.96 5.60 -0.29
C ILE A 48 -17.10 5.80 -1.78
N VAL A 49 -16.57 4.83 -2.53
CA VAL A 49 -16.73 4.75 -3.97
C VAL A 49 -17.70 3.62 -4.29
N LYS A 50 -18.73 3.93 -5.09
CA LYS A 50 -19.70 2.97 -5.59
C LYS A 50 -19.90 3.18 -7.09
N ASP A 51 -19.80 2.11 -7.85
CA ASP A 51 -19.97 2.14 -9.32
C ASP A 51 -19.07 3.19 -10.00
N GLY A 52 -17.82 3.32 -9.52
CA GLY A 52 -16.84 4.27 -10.01
C GLY A 52 -17.07 5.73 -9.60
N GLN A 53 -18.05 6.02 -8.73
CA GLN A 53 -18.38 7.36 -8.26
C GLN A 53 -18.10 7.50 -6.77
N LEU A 54 -17.47 8.63 -6.37
CA LEU A 54 -17.35 9.01 -4.97
C LEU A 54 -18.74 9.44 -4.47
N VAL A 55 -19.41 8.56 -3.71
CA VAL A 55 -20.77 8.80 -3.23
C VAL A 55 -20.81 9.48 -1.87
N TRP A 56 -19.72 9.43 -1.12
CA TRP A 56 -19.58 10.08 0.17
C TRP A 56 -18.11 10.25 0.54
N SER A 57 -17.78 11.36 1.20
CA SER A 57 -16.48 11.58 1.81
C SER A 57 -16.56 12.56 2.97
N LYS A 58 -15.84 12.29 4.07
CA LYS A 58 -15.79 13.14 5.25
C LYS A 58 -14.51 12.96 6.04
N GLY A 59 -14.08 14.04 6.71
CA GLY A 59 -12.99 14.02 7.68
C GLY A 59 -13.52 14.21 9.10
N TYR A 60 -12.81 13.64 10.07
CA TYR A 60 -13.11 13.72 11.51
C TYR A 60 -11.83 13.98 12.29
N GLY A 61 -11.95 14.61 13.45
CA GLY A 61 -10.82 14.90 14.32
C GLY A 61 -9.94 16.03 13.78
N LYS A 62 -8.64 15.95 14.08
CA LYS A 62 -7.66 17.02 13.82
C LYS A 62 -6.45 16.51 13.06
N LEU A 63 -5.83 17.39 12.27
CA LEU A 63 -4.55 17.15 11.60
C LEU A 63 -3.39 17.06 12.62
N ASP A 64 -3.47 17.87 13.66
CA ASP A 64 -2.51 17.96 14.77
C ASP A 64 -3.30 18.24 16.05
N LEU A 65 -3.14 17.38 17.06
CA LEU A 65 -3.83 17.56 18.35
C LEU A 65 -3.42 18.85 19.07
N ALA A 66 -2.24 19.41 18.77
CA ALA A 66 -1.78 20.67 19.32
C ALA A 66 -2.44 21.89 18.66
N LYS A 67 -3.21 21.72 17.57
CA LYS A 67 -3.83 22.78 16.79
C LYS A 67 -5.35 22.57 16.67
N ALA A 68 -6.01 23.55 16.04
CA ALA A 68 -7.47 23.48 15.82
C ALA A 68 -7.86 22.94 14.44
N ASP A 69 -6.88 22.77 13.53
CA ASP A 69 -7.13 22.45 12.12
C ASP A 69 -7.81 21.08 11.97
N PRO A 70 -9.00 21.01 11.38
CA PRO A 70 -9.73 19.75 11.25
C PRO A 70 -9.20 18.90 10.11
N VAL A 71 -9.37 17.59 10.21
CA VAL A 71 -9.26 16.70 9.05
C VAL A 71 -10.42 16.93 8.10
N THR A 72 -10.12 16.97 6.82
CA THR A 72 -11.08 17.11 5.72
C THR A 72 -10.94 15.95 4.73
N PRO A 73 -11.85 15.76 3.76
CA PRO A 73 -11.67 14.80 2.69
C PRO A 73 -10.42 15.03 1.82
N ASN A 74 -9.84 16.21 1.87
CA ASN A 74 -8.65 16.59 1.11
C ASN A 74 -7.37 16.54 1.93
N SER A 75 -7.44 16.19 3.21
CA SER A 75 -6.27 16.10 4.07
C SER A 75 -5.34 14.99 3.62
N ILE A 76 -4.04 15.27 3.65
CA ILE A 76 -3.01 14.33 3.23
C ILE A 76 -2.54 13.50 4.43
N PHE A 77 -2.52 12.20 4.25
CA PHE A 77 -2.02 11.23 5.23
C PHE A 77 -0.81 10.50 4.67
N PHE A 78 0.15 10.17 5.52
CA PHE A 78 1.15 9.17 5.20
C PHE A 78 0.49 7.79 5.16
N ILE A 79 0.42 7.19 3.96
CA ILE A 79 -0.31 5.92 3.77
C ILE A 79 0.55 4.68 3.96
N ALA A 80 1.81 4.86 4.36
CA ALA A 80 2.74 3.80 4.74
C ALA A 80 2.74 2.64 3.72
N SER A 81 2.52 1.43 4.18
CA SER A 81 2.58 0.21 3.36
C SER A 81 1.49 0.06 2.30
N ILE A 82 0.48 0.94 2.26
CA ILE A 82 -0.43 1.01 1.10
C ILE A 82 0.35 1.41 -0.16
N SER A 83 1.49 2.09 -0.04
CA SER A 83 2.45 2.36 -1.12
C SER A 83 2.83 1.10 -1.93
N LYS A 84 2.82 -0.08 -1.30
CA LYS A 84 3.10 -1.36 -1.95
C LYS A 84 2.14 -1.70 -3.09
N ALA A 85 0.89 -1.25 -3.00
CA ALA A 85 -0.08 -1.41 -4.09
C ALA A 85 0.34 -0.65 -5.34
N PHE A 86 0.92 0.56 -5.17
CA PHE A 86 1.45 1.35 -6.28
C PHE A 86 2.70 0.69 -6.88
N THR A 87 3.58 0.13 -6.07
CA THR A 87 4.74 -0.64 -6.54
C THR A 87 4.31 -1.86 -7.34
N ALA A 88 3.34 -2.63 -6.84
CA ALA A 88 2.81 -3.78 -7.56
C ALA A 88 2.13 -3.37 -8.89
N CYS A 89 1.40 -2.25 -8.89
CA CYS A 89 0.82 -1.66 -10.10
C CYS A 89 1.91 -1.24 -11.10
N ALA A 90 2.98 -0.59 -10.64
CA ALA A 90 4.10 -0.18 -11.47
C ALA A 90 4.79 -1.38 -12.14
N ILE A 91 5.01 -2.48 -11.41
CA ILE A 91 5.49 -3.75 -11.98
C ILE A 91 4.50 -4.28 -13.02
N GLY A 92 3.19 -4.26 -12.72
CA GLY A 92 2.14 -4.67 -13.66
C GLY A 92 2.17 -3.88 -14.96
N LEU A 93 2.34 -2.55 -14.89
CA LEU A 93 2.48 -1.69 -16.07
C LEU A 93 3.71 -2.04 -16.93
N LEU A 94 4.84 -2.40 -16.30
CA LEU A 94 6.02 -2.86 -17.03
C LEU A 94 5.81 -4.23 -17.69
N VAL A 95 4.99 -5.09 -17.09
CA VAL A 95 4.58 -6.37 -17.71
C VAL A 95 3.67 -6.12 -18.91
N ASP A 96 2.69 -5.23 -18.77
CA ASP A 96 1.76 -4.87 -19.85
C ASP A 96 2.51 -4.18 -21.02
N ASP A 97 3.54 -3.38 -20.72
CA ASP A 97 4.44 -2.78 -21.70
C ASP A 97 5.39 -3.83 -22.39
N GLY A 98 5.35 -5.10 -21.98
CA GLY A 98 6.23 -6.17 -22.48
C GLY A 98 7.69 -6.05 -22.06
N LYS A 99 8.01 -5.22 -21.07
CA LYS A 99 9.38 -5.00 -20.57
C LYS A 99 9.79 -5.98 -19.48
N LEU A 100 8.82 -6.58 -18.80
CA LEU A 100 8.96 -7.59 -17.75
C LEU A 100 8.01 -8.75 -18.01
N ALA A 101 8.35 -9.92 -17.44
CA ALA A 101 7.37 -11.00 -17.21
C ALA A 101 7.34 -11.35 -15.72
N TRP A 102 6.14 -11.69 -15.21
CA TRP A 102 5.97 -12.10 -13.80
C TRP A 102 6.89 -13.22 -13.37
N ASN A 103 7.24 -14.11 -14.30
CA ASN A 103 8.10 -15.26 -14.08
C ASN A 103 9.58 -15.02 -14.49
N ASP A 104 9.95 -13.81 -14.87
CA ASP A 104 11.37 -13.50 -15.11
C ASP A 104 12.15 -13.66 -13.79
N PRO A 105 13.33 -14.30 -13.81
CA PRO A 105 14.24 -14.24 -12.68
C PRO A 105 14.66 -12.79 -12.39
N VAL A 106 14.68 -12.39 -11.14
CA VAL A 106 15.09 -11.04 -10.73
C VAL A 106 16.50 -10.71 -11.23
N VAL A 107 17.41 -11.67 -11.16
CA VAL A 107 18.82 -11.53 -11.61
C VAL A 107 18.97 -11.29 -13.12
N LYS A 108 17.96 -11.57 -13.93
CA LYS A 108 17.95 -11.24 -15.37
C LYS A 108 18.01 -9.71 -15.58
N HIS A 109 17.35 -8.96 -14.72
CA HIS A 109 17.24 -7.51 -14.80
C HIS A 109 18.13 -6.78 -13.80
N MET A 110 18.44 -7.43 -12.66
CA MET A 110 19.36 -6.95 -11.62
C MET A 110 20.46 -7.99 -11.38
N PRO A 111 21.50 -8.08 -12.23
CA PRO A 111 22.57 -9.10 -12.12
C PRO A 111 23.36 -9.05 -10.81
N TRP A 112 23.25 -7.98 -10.06
CA TRP A 112 23.89 -7.78 -8.76
C TRP A 112 23.03 -8.26 -7.58
N PHE A 113 21.72 -8.51 -7.77
CA PHE A 113 20.82 -8.98 -6.72
C PHE A 113 21.26 -10.32 -6.17
N ARG A 114 21.30 -10.48 -4.86
CA ARG A 114 21.75 -11.70 -4.18
C ARG A 114 20.88 -11.99 -2.97
N THR A 115 20.79 -13.26 -2.64
CA THR A 115 20.25 -13.81 -1.39
C THR A 115 21.30 -14.77 -0.81
N PRO A 116 21.18 -15.20 0.47
CA PRO A 116 22.16 -16.10 1.08
C PRO A 116 22.22 -17.49 0.42
N ASP A 117 21.19 -17.89 -0.29
CA ASP A 117 21.11 -19.12 -1.03
C ASP A 117 21.26 -18.86 -2.54
N PRO A 118 22.31 -19.39 -3.20
CA PRO A 118 22.50 -19.23 -4.64
C PRO A 118 21.32 -19.76 -5.48
N TYR A 119 20.69 -20.86 -5.06
CA TYR A 119 19.50 -21.39 -5.75
C TYR A 119 18.35 -20.39 -5.71
N VAL A 120 18.07 -19.81 -4.54
CA VAL A 120 17.01 -18.79 -4.39
C VAL A 120 17.35 -17.55 -5.21
N THR A 121 18.61 -17.11 -5.22
CA THR A 121 19.06 -15.98 -6.04
C THR A 121 18.74 -16.19 -7.52
N GLU A 122 19.04 -17.38 -8.06
CA GLU A 122 18.80 -17.69 -9.47
C GLU A 122 17.31 -17.90 -9.82
N HIS A 123 16.50 -18.35 -8.84
CA HIS A 123 15.11 -18.77 -9.06
C HIS A 123 14.06 -17.82 -8.49
N MET A 124 14.46 -16.73 -7.80
CA MET A 124 13.54 -15.69 -7.35
C MET A 124 12.99 -14.94 -8.56
N MET A 125 11.70 -14.99 -8.73
CA MET A 125 10.98 -14.35 -9.83
C MET A 125 10.46 -12.97 -9.43
N VAL A 126 10.14 -12.12 -10.40
CA VAL A 126 9.53 -10.80 -10.19
C VAL A 126 8.34 -10.86 -9.23
N LYS A 127 7.41 -11.80 -9.45
CA LYS A 127 6.24 -11.98 -8.58
C LYS A 127 6.58 -12.34 -7.13
N ASP A 128 7.72 -12.98 -6.87
CA ASP A 128 8.14 -13.37 -5.52
C ASP A 128 8.49 -12.16 -4.65
N LEU A 129 8.93 -11.04 -5.27
CA LEU A 129 9.17 -9.79 -4.57
C LEU A 129 7.91 -9.21 -3.93
N LEU A 130 6.72 -9.56 -4.44
CA LEU A 130 5.46 -8.93 -4.06
C LEU A 130 4.60 -9.77 -3.11
N CYS A 131 4.97 -11.02 -2.82
CA CYS A 131 4.08 -11.95 -2.12
C CYS A 131 4.52 -12.33 -0.70
N HIS A 132 5.57 -11.72 -0.17
CA HIS A 132 6.03 -11.93 1.20
C HIS A 132 6.37 -13.38 1.54
N ARG A 133 7.05 -14.09 0.62
CA ARG A 133 7.44 -15.50 0.78
C ARG A 133 8.91 -15.73 0.40
N SER A 134 9.77 -14.76 0.73
CA SER A 134 11.20 -14.78 0.40
C SER A 134 12.01 -15.84 1.17
N GLY A 135 11.55 -16.23 2.36
CA GLY A 135 12.27 -17.08 3.30
C GLY A 135 12.77 -16.34 4.54
N TRP A 136 12.83 -15.00 4.51
CA TRP A 136 13.09 -14.19 5.70
C TRP A 136 11.81 -14.01 6.53
N ILE A 137 11.97 -13.83 7.85
CA ILE A 137 10.86 -13.57 8.77
C ILE A 137 10.31 -12.15 8.58
N THR A 138 9.15 -11.89 9.20
CA THR A 138 8.51 -10.57 9.19
C THR A 138 9.44 -9.50 9.74
N PHE A 139 9.58 -8.38 8.98
CA PHE A 139 10.39 -7.20 9.28
C PHE A 139 11.91 -7.44 9.35
N ASP A 140 12.38 -8.58 8.85
CA ASP A 140 13.81 -8.82 8.76
C ASP A 140 14.48 -7.75 7.87
N GLY A 141 15.61 -7.22 8.37
CA GLY A 141 16.35 -6.16 7.70
C GLY A 141 15.77 -4.73 7.82
N ASP A 142 14.65 -4.52 8.51
CA ASP A 142 14.02 -3.19 8.59
C ASP A 142 14.92 -2.12 9.23
N LEU A 143 15.83 -2.50 10.13
CA LEU A 143 16.80 -1.56 10.72
C LEU A 143 17.84 -1.03 9.72
N LEU A 144 17.92 -1.59 8.52
CA LEU A 144 18.82 -1.10 7.48
C LEU A 144 18.28 0.15 6.77
N TRP A 145 16.97 0.36 6.75
CA TRP A 145 16.37 1.54 6.14
C TRP A 145 15.72 2.48 7.16
N TYR A 146 15.26 1.98 8.30
CA TYR A 146 14.59 2.80 9.29
C TYR A 146 15.58 3.67 10.08
N GLY A 147 15.50 4.99 9.88
CA GLY A 147 16.38 5.97 10.55
C GLY A 147 17.84 5.93 10.09
N THR A 148 18.11 5.46 8.88
CA THR A 148 19.44 5.43 8.26
C THR A 148 19.50 6.28 6.99
N ASP A 149 20.70 6.55 6.48
CA ASP A 149 20.95 7.24 5.22
C ASP A 149 21.36 6.28 4.09
N HIS A 150 21.14 4.98 4.28
CA HIS A 150 21.48 3.99 3.24
C HIS A 150 20.55 4.14 2.03
N ASP A 151 21.13 4.05 0.83
CA ASP A 151 20.35 3.90 -0.40
C ASP A 151 19.81 2.47 -0.56
N GLN A 152 18.82 2.32 -1.42
CA GLN A 152 18.11 1.05 -1.65
C GLN A 152 19.04 -0.10 -2.00
N ARG A 153 20.01 0.14 -2.87
CA ARG A 153 20.97 -0.89 -3.28
C ARG A 153 21.88 -1.32 -2.13
N SER A 154 22.40 -0.36 -1.38
CA SER A 154 23.22 -0.62 -0.18
C SER A 154 22.46 -1.43 0.86
N ILE A 155 21.16 -1.14 1.07
CA ILE A 155 20.27 -1.90 1.97
C ILE A 155 20.20 -3.36 1.54
N LEU A 156 19.92 -3.62 0.27
CA LEU A 156 19.79 -4.98 -0.28
C LEU A 156 21.11 -5.75 -0.24
N GLU A 157 22.23 -5.10 -0.60
CA GLU A 157 23.56 -5.74 -0.57
C GLU A 157 23.99 -6.09 0.87
N ARG A 158 23.66 -5.24 1.86
CA ARG A 158 23.97 -5.50 3.29
C ARG A 158 23.18 -6.68 3.83
N HIS A 159 21.93 -6.86 3.38
CA HIS A 159 21.08 -7.97 3.82
C HIS A 159 21.32 -9.27 3.05
N ALA A 160 22.01 -9.22 1.95
CA ALA A 160 22.16 -10.34 1.01
C ALA A 160 22.74 -11.63 1.63
N ASN A 161 23.46 -11.53 2.74
CA ASN A 161 24.09 -12.69 3.42
C ASN A 161 23.34 -13.13 4.68
N GLU A 162 22.24 -12.45 5.06
CA GLU A 162 21.46 -12.84 6.24
C GLU A 162 20.72 -14.15 5.95
N PRO A 163 20.87 -15.18 6.82
CA PRO A 163 20.32 -16.49 6.56
C PRO A 163 18.80 -16.47 6.51
N PHE A 164 18.22 -17.29 5.64
CA PHE A 164 16.78 -17.52 5.66
C PHE A 164 16.36 -18.27 6.92
N THR A 165 15.20 -17.91 7.48
CA THR A 165 14.59 -18.60 8.62
C THR A 165 13.62 -19.68 8.16
N HIS A 166 13.00 -19.50 6.99
CA HIS A 166 12.04 -20.42 6.37
C HIS A 166 12.52 -20.83 4.97
N ALA A 167 11.96 -21.92 4.46
CA ALA A 167 12.21 -22.30 3.07
C ALA A 167 11.59 -21.26 2.09
N PHE A 168 12.25 -21.06 0.98
CA PHE A 168 11.78 -20.17 -0.08
C PHE A 168 10.40 -20.58 -0.59
N ARG A 169 9.46 -19.65 -0.65
CA ARG A 169 8.05 -19.83 -1.05
C ARG A 169 7.20 -20.68 -0.09
N ASP A 170 7.68 -21.02 1.07
CA ASP A 170 6.96 -21.89 2.02
C ASP A 170 6.08 -21.06 2.97
N GLU A 171 6.68 -20.23 3.80
CA GLU A 171 5.97 -19.46 4.82
C GLU A 171 5.85 -17.97 4.49
N PHE A 172 4.86 -17.33 5.09
CA PHE A 172 4.67 -15.88 5.02
C PHE A 172 5.64 -15.17 5.96
N GLY A 173 6.42 -14.23 5.42
CA GLY A 173 7.27 -13.32 6.17
C GLY A 173 7.16 -11.92 5.55
N TYR A 174 6.43 -11.02 6.22
CA TYR A 174 6.23 -9.66 5.69
C TYR A 174 7.57 -8.96 5.49
N SER A 175 7.89 -8.59 4.25
CA SER A 175 9.20 -8.04 3.90
C SER A 175 9.08 -6.69 3.19
N ASN A 176 9.62 -5.64 3.82
CA ASN A 176 9.82 -4.34 3.19
C ASN A 176 10.97 -4.40 2.18
N LEU A 177 12.01 -5.18 2.48
CA LEU A 177 13.19 -5.31 1.61
C LEU A 177 12.83 -5.82 0.21
N MET A 178 11.87 -6.75 0.10
CA MET A 178 11.45 -7.26 -1.21
C MET A 178 10.73 -6.19 -2.03
N TYR A 179 10.03 -5.27 -1.39
CA TYR A 179 9.43 -4.13 -2.07
C TYR A 179 10.45 -3.03 -2.41
N ILE A 180 11.49 -2.86 -1.61
CA ILE A 180 12.67 -2.05 -1.97
C ILE A 180 13.36 -2.67 -3.21
N ALA A 181 13.51 -4.00 -3.26
CA ALA A 181 14.02 -4.69 -4.45
C ALA A 181 13.11 -4.51 -5.67
N ALA A 182 11.78 -4.49 -5.48
CA ALA A 182 10.84 -4.21 -6.55
C ALA A 182 10.96 -2.77 -7.09
N ALA A 183 11.23 -1.78 -6.22
CA ALA A 183 11.52 -0.41 -6.65
C ALA A 183 12.80 -0.32 -7.48
N GLN A 184 13.86 -1.00 -7.05
CA GLN A 184 15.12 -1.11 -7.83
C GLN A 184 14.92 -1.85 -9.15
N LEU A 185 14.03 -2.84 -9.21
CA LEU A 185 13.68 -3.52 -10.45
C LEU A 185 12.95 -2.58 -11.43
N ILE A 186 12.03 -1.75 -10.92
CA ILE A 186 11.36 -0.73 -11.73
C ILE A 186 12.40 0.22 -12.35
N GLU A 187 13.37 0.68 -11.56
CA GLU A 187 14.44 1.54 -12.03
C GLU A 187 15.33 0.85 -13.07
N ALA A 188 15.76 -0.37 -12.81
CA ALA A 188 16.60 -1.15 -13.72
C ALA A 188 15.96 -1.39 -15.09
N VAL A 189 14.63 -1.57 -15.14
CA VAL A 189 13.90 -1.89 -16.37
C VAL A 189 13.41 -0.64 -17.10
N SER A 190 12.98 0.39 -16.35
CA SER A 190 12.40 1.60 -16.94
C SER A 190 13.43 2.70 -17.21
N GLY A 191 14.57 2.69 -16.53
CA GLY A 191 15.54 3.78 -16.50
C GLY A 191 15.08 5.00 -15.69
N LYS A 192 14.01 4.88 -14.90
CA LYS A 192 13.45 5.93 -14.05
C LYS A 192 13.44 5.49 -12.60
N THR A 193 13.68 6.40 -11.66
CA THR A 193 13.48 6.11 -10.24
C THR A 193 12.04 5.67 -9.98
N TRP A 194 11.81 4.96 -8.89
CA TRP A 194 10.46 4.54 -8.48
C TRP A 194 9.50 5.74 -8.38
N ASP A 195 9.95 6.84 -7.76
CA ASP A 195 9.18 8.08 -7.59
C ASP A 195 8.75 8.66 -8.93
N ALA A 196 9.71 8.81 -9.85
CA ALA A 196 9.43 9.35 -11.18
C ALA A 196 8.47 8.45 -11.97
N PHE A 197 8.66 7.12 -11.88
CA PHE A 197 7.82 6.15 -12.58
C PHE A 197 6.39 6.15 -12.04
N VAL A 198 6.22 6.07 -10.71
CA VAL A 198 4.89 6.09 -10.06
C VAL A 198 4.17 7.40 -10.36
N THR A 199 4.86 8.53 -10.23
CA THR A 199 4.28 9.84 -10.52
C THR A 199 3.78 9.93 -11.96
N GLU A 200 4.61 9.59 -12.93
CA GLU A 200 4.29 9.72 -14.37
C GLU A 200 3.24 8.71 -14.83
N ARG A 201 3.38 7.44 -14.39
CA ARG A 201 2.59 6.35 -14.96
C ARG A 201 1.33 6.02 -14.16
N ILE A 202 1.21 6.48 -12.91
CA ILE A 202 0.07 6.18 -12.04
C ILE A 202 -0.59 7.46 -11.54
N LEU A 203 0.13 8.32 -10.82
CA LEU A 203 -0.50 9.46 -10.16
C LEU A 203 -1.05 10.48 -11.15
N GLN A 204 -0.27 10.88 -12.16
CA GLN A 204 -0.70 11.85 -13.16
C GLN A 204 -1.88 11.36 -14.00
N PRO A 205 -1.87 10.14 -14.58
CA PRO A 205 -3.02 9.63 -15.34
C PRO A 205 -4.30 9.50 -14.52
N LEU A 206 -4.20 9.25 -13.21
CA LEU A 206 -5.34 9.16 -12.29
C LEU A 206 -5.77 10.51 -11.73
N GLY A 207 -5.08 11.61 -12.06
CA GLY A 207 -5.37 12.95 -11.54
C GLY A 207 -5.13 13.10 -10.04
N MET A 208 -4.24 12.28 -9.46
CA MET A 208 -3.89 12.29 -8.04
C MET A 208 -2.92 13.44 -7.70
N THR A 209 -3.35 14.68 -7.96
CA THR A 209 -2.51 15.90 -7.88
C THR A 209 -2.09 16.28 -6.46
N ARG A 210 -2.70 15.68 -5.45
CA ARG A 210 -2.39 15.93 -4.03
C ARG A 210 -1.61 14.77 -3.39
N THR A 211 -1.23 13.76 -4.17
CA THR A 211 -0.42 12.62 -3.71
C THR A 211 1.04 12.89 -4.01
N THR A 212 1.90 12.70 -3.02
CA THR A 212 3.35 12.82 -3.15
C THR A 212 4.04 11.49 -2.88
N VAL A 213 5.20 11.31 -3.45
CA VAL A 213 6.07 10.13 -3.26
C VAL A 213 7.24 10.44 -2.34
N GLU A 214 7.47 11.71 -2.02
CA GLU A 214 8.52 12.17 -1.10
C GLU A 214 7.93 12.94 0.08
N THR A 215 8.47 12.68 1.27
CA THR A 215 8.08 13.39 2.49
C THR A 215 8.42 14.89 2.42
N ALA A 216 9.48 15.27 1.70
CA ALA A 216 9.87 16.66 1.51
C ALA A 216 8.80 17.50 0.83
N ASP A 217 8.03 16.90 -0.08
CA ASP A 217 6.97 17.57 -0.82
C ASP A 217 5.77 17.96 0.05
N LEU A 218 5.62 17.35 1.22
CA LEU A 218 4.58 17.71 2.18
C LEU A 218 4.67 19.17 2.64
N ALA A 219 5.83 19.80 2.54
CA ALA A 219 6.00 21.22 2.82
C ALA A 219 5.19 22.14 1.87
N ASN A 220 4.74 21.63 0.74
CA ASN A 220 3.92 22.37 -0.23
C ASN A 220 2.43 22.38 0.16
N PHE A 221 2.02 21.66 1.22
CA PHE A 221 0.63 21.53 1.64
C PHE A 221 0.44 22.02 3.08
N THR A 222 -0.74 22.53 3.37
CA THR A 222 -1.11 23.07 4.70
C THR A 222 -2.01 22.13 5.50
N ASP A 223 -2.63 21.15 4.84
CA ASP A 223 -3.61 20.23 5.40
C ASP A 223 -3.08 18.79 5.49
N VAL A 224 -1.90 18.66 6.07
CA VAL A 224 -1.20 17.39 6.29
C VAL A 224 -1.47 16.88 7.70
N ALA A 225 -1.98 15.66 7.82
CA ALA A 225 -2.15 14.99 9.10
C ALA A 225 -0.79 14.53 9.66
N LEU A 226 -0.45 15.02 10.84
CA LEU A 226 0.81 14.65 11.49
C LEU A 226 0.72 13.28 12.19
N PRO A 227 1.82 12.52 12.26
CA PRO A 227 1.89 11.34 13.11
C PRO A 227 1.86 11.72 14.59
N HIS A 228 1.26 10.87 15.42
CA HIS A 228 1.16 11.08 16.86
C HIS A 228 1.71 9.88 17.62
N VAL A 229 2.27 10.12 18.78
CA VAL A 229 2.85 9.09 19.66
C VAL A 229 2.47 9.33 21.11
N ARG A 230 2.33 8.24 21.88
CA ARG A 230 2.23 8.28 23.35
C ARG A 230 3.59 8.01 23.97
N LYS A 231 3.91 8.76 25.02
CA LYS A 231 5.18 8.57 25.75
C LYS A 231 5.23 7.13 26.30
N GLY A 232 6.28 6.40 25.97
CA GLY A 232 6.52 5.06 26.48
C GLY A 232 5.48 4.01 26.04
N HIS A 233 4.72 4.28 24.97
CA HIS A 233 3.61 3.45 24.51
C HIS A 233 2.51 3.23 25.58
N ASP A 234 2.46 4.08 26.60
CA ASP A 234 1.42 4.03 27.64
C ASP A 234 0.08 4.52 27.06
N PRO A 235 -0.97 3.68 27.00
CA PRO A 235 -2.28 4.08 26.48
C PRO A 235 -2.96 5.20 27.27
N ALA A 236 -2.58 5.42 28.55
CA ALA A 236 -3.09 6.49 29.39
C ALA A 236 -2.34 7.83 29.17
N ALA A 237 -1.14 7.81 28.56
CA ALA A 237 -0.39 9.03 28.30
C ALA A 237 -1.04 9.86 27.20
N PRO A 238 -1.02 11.21 27.29
CA PRO A 238 -1.51 12.06 26.23
C PRO A 238 -0.70 11.88 24.94
N GLN A 239 -1.40 11.91 23.81
CA GLN A 239 -0.75 11.90 22.50
C GLN A 239 -0.05 13.22 22.21
N LYS A 240 1.08 13.13 21.52
CA LYS A 240 1.83 14.30 21.01
C LYS A 240 2.12 14.09 19.55
N SER A 241 2.00 15.17 18.76
CA SER A 241 2.42 15.17 17.36
C SER A 241 3.93 15.00 17.24
N MET A 242 4.34 14.37 16.15
CA MET A 242 5.74 14.18 15.76
C MET A 242 5.97 14.80 14.38
N THR A 243 7.22 15.10 14.08
CA THR A 243 7.64 15.42 12.71
C THR A 243 7.78 14.14 11.90
N PHE A 244 7.50 14.24 10.60
CA PHE A 244 7.79 13.15 9.68
C PHE A 244 9.30 12.86 9.65
N GLN A 245 9.66 11.58 9.71
CA GLN A 245 11.01 11.15 9.36
C GLN A 245 11.08 10.91 7.85
N ALA A 246 12.13 11.40 7.22
CA ALA A 246 12.46 10.96 5.87
C ALA A 246 12.86 9.47 5.95
N LEU A 247 12.15 8.62 5.21
CA LEU A 247 12.42 7.20 5.11
C LEU A 247 13.22 6.93 3.84
N LYS A 248 14.44 7.48 3.80
CA LYS A 248 15.36 7.31 2.68
C LYS A 248 15.62 5.82 2.43
N GLY A 249 15.65 5.42 1.17
CA GLY A 249 15.89 4.03 0.78
C GLY A 249 14.72 3.08 1.00
N ALA A 250 13.57 3.54 1.49
CA ALA A 250 12.39 2.70 1.70
C ALA A 250 11.34 2.78 0.57
N ASP A 251 11.67 3.47 -0.53
CA ASP A 251 10.78 3.62 -1.68
C ASP A 251 10.35 2.26 -2.22
N GLY A 252 9.13 2.16 -2.69
CA GLY A 252 8.50 0.90 -3.05
C GLY A 252 7.83 0.18 -1.89
N ALA A 253 8.41 0.23 -0.68
CA ALA A 253 7.83 -0.37 0.52
C ALA A 253 6.91 0.60 1.26
N THR A 254 7.23 1.90 1.22
CA THR A 254 6.52 3.01 1.89
C THR A 254 6.87 4.33 1.16
N GLY A 255 6.40 5.47 1.66
CA GLY A 255 6.82 6.79 1.15
C GLY A 255 5.68 7.62 0.56
N ILE A 256 4.58 7.01 0.13
CA ILE A 256 3.44 7.76 -0.43
C ILE A 256 2.66 8.48 0.67
N ASN A 257 2.29 9.71 0.35
CA ASN A 257 1.40 10.57 1.13
C ASN A 257 0.22 10.98 0.24
N SER A 258 -0.99 10.68 0.67
CA SER A 258 -2.22 10.91 -0.12
C SER A 258 -3.40 11.30 0.75
#